data_975595a7267e61fcbd6aad69bb368302
#
_entry.id   975595a7267e61fcbd6aad69bb368302
#
_cell.length_a   1.000
_cell.length_b   1.000
_cell.length_c   1.000
_cell.angle_alpha   90.00
_cell.angle_beta   90.00
_cell.angle_gamma   90.00
#
_symmetry.space_group_name_H-M   'P 1'
#
loop_
_entity.id
_entity.type
_entity.pdbx_description
1 polymer ?
#
loop_
_entity_poly.entity_id
_entity_poly.type
_entity_poly.pdbx_seq_one_letter_code
_entity_poly.pdbx_strand_id
1 'polypeptide(L)'
;MTLYYKIRSKKDPELFRKADGTWNKSGKVYDTLGKLRATITLNMNSWSDHTREKVRDWEIVEYEVRVKEVKQLVDVIDPKKIFELLKK
;
A
#
# COMPACT_ATOMS: atom_id res chain seq x y z
N MET A 1 -16.00 2.01 -5.75
CA MET A 1 -15.16 1.06 -4.99
C MET A 1 -13.75 1.13 -5.54
N THR A 2 -12.78 1.35 -4.67
CA THR A 2 -11.36 1.44 -5.06
C THR A 2 -10.62 0.26 -4.46
N LEU A 3 -9.83 -0.42 -5.29
CA LEU A 3 -8.97 -1.51 -4.82
C LEU A 3 -7.52 -1.08 -4.85
N TYR A 4 -6.74 -1.52 -3.88
CA TYR A 4 -5.29 -1.38 -3.88
C TYR A 4 -4.66 -2.61 -3.25
N TYR A 5 -3.36 -2.77 -3.47
CA TYR A 5 -2.66 -4.00 -3.12
C TYR A 5 -1.35 -3.69 -2.41
N LYS A 6 -0.93 -4.60 -1.55
CA LYS A 6 0.39 -4.59 -0.93
C LYS A 6 0.98 -6.00 -0.96
N ILE A 7 2.30 -6.06 -0.97
CA ILE A 7 3.03 -7.33 -0.82
C ILE A 7 3.39 -7.48 0.65
N ARG A 8 2.94 -8.57 1.25
CA ARG A 8 3.17 -8.87 2.68
C ARG A 8 4.08 -10.07 2.82
N SER A 9 4.87 -10.09 3.89
CA SER A 9 5.71 -11.24 4.23
C SER A 9 4.87 -12.37 4.82
N LYS A 10 5.03 -13.60 4.33
CA LYS A 10 4.40 -14.78 4.95
C LYS A 10 5.02 -15.10 6.30
N LYS A 11 6.31 -14.81 6.48
CA LYS A 11 7.03 -15.08 7.72
C LYS A 11 6.67 -14.10 8.82
N ASP A 12 6.42 -12.84 8.44
CA ASP A 12 6.03 -11.79 9.37
C ASP A 12 4.90 -10.97 8.76
N PRO A 13 3.63 -11.33 9.07
CA PRO A 13 2.45 -10.67 8.49
C PRO A 13 2.30 -9.19 8.82
N GLU A 14 3.09 -8.66 9.74
CA GLU A 14 3.09 -7.23 10.06
C GLU A 14 3.98 -6.41 9.12
N LEU A 15 4.80 -7.07 8.31
CA LEU A 15 5.74 -6.40 7.42
C LEU A 15 5.26 -6.42 5.97
N PHE A 16 5.35 -5.26 5.33
CA PHE A 16 5.01 -5.06 3.92
C PHE A 16 6.24 -4.58 3.15
N ARG A 17 6.35 -5.05 1.90
CA ARG A 17 7.48 -4.72 1.04
C ARG A 17 7.39 -3.29 0.54
N LYS A 18 8.50 -2.56 0.66
CA LYS A 18 8.67 -1.21 0.09
C LYS A 18 9.15 -1.28 -1.36
N ALA A 19 9.13 -0.15 -2.04
CA ALA A 19 9.58 -0.06 -3.43
C ALA A 19 11.05 -0.46 -3.63
N ASP A 20 11.89 -0.19 -2.64
CA ASP A 20 13.32 -0.50 -2.67
C ASP A 20 13.66 -1.96 -2.27
N GLY A 21 12.65 -2.78 -1.98
CA GLY A 21 12.83 -4.17 -1.59
C GLY A 21 12.99 -4.40 -0.09
N THR A 22 13.04 -3.36 0.71
CA THR A 22 13.06 -3.48 2.17
C THR A 22 11.64 -3.65 2.71
N TRP A 23 11.53 -3.93 4.00
CA TRP A 23 10.25 -4.24 4.65
C TRP A 23 9.98 -3.31 5.81
N ASN A 24 8.74 -2.86 5.94
CA ASN A 24 8.28 -2.10 7.09
C ASN A 24 6.78 -2.31 7.32
N LYS A 25 6.22 -1.63 8.32
CA LYS A 25 4.80 -1.79 8.66
C LYS A 25 3.86 -1.12 7.65
N SER A 26 4.35 -0.21 6.83
CA SER A 26 3.53 0.51 5.84
C SER A 26 3.60 -0.12 4.45
N GLY A 27 4.81 -0.33 3.92
CA GLY A 27 5.03 -0.89 2.59
C GLY A 27 4.65 0.07 1.46
N LYS A 28 4.74 -0.43 0.23
CA LYS A 28 4.32 0.29 -0.97
C LYS A 28 2.89 -0.11 -1.33
N VAL A 29 2.07 0.86 -1.70
CA VAL A 29 0.73 0.64 -2.24
C VAL A 29 0.81 0.50 -3.76
N TYR A 30 0.19 -0.54 -4.29
CA TYR A 30 -0.01 -0.74 -5.73
C TYR A 30 -1.48 -0.47 -6.04
N ASP A 31 -1.72 0.55 -6.84
CA ASP A 31 -3.09 0.99 -7.17
C ASP A 31 -3.73 0.19 -8.29
N THR A 32 -2.95 -0.61 -9.02
CA THR A 32 -3.46 -1.50 -10.06
C THR A 32 -2.82 -2.87 -9.97
N LEU A 33 -3.55 -3.87 -10.42
CA LEU A 33 -3.06 -5.24 -10.48
C LEU A 33 -1.90 -5.37 -11.48
N GLY A 34 -1.93 -4.56 -12.55
CA GLY A 34 -0.85 -4.55 -13.55
C GLY A 34 0.49 -4.10 -12.96
N LYS A 35 0.48 -3.05 -12.14
CA LYS A 35 1.70 -2.58 -11.46
C LYS A 35 2.25 -3.62 -10.48
N LEU A 36 1.36 -4.28 -9.75
CA LEU A 36 1.74 -5.36 -8.85
C LEU A 36 2.37 -6.52 -9.60
N ARG A 37 1.75 -6.97 -10.69
CA ARG A 37 2.26 -8.06 -11.52
C ARG A 37 3.61 -7.74 -12.12
N ALA A 38 3.83 -6.49 -12.57
CA ALA A 38 5.12 -6.07 -13.11
C ALA A 38 6.24 -6.23 -12.08
N THR A 39 6.02 -5.82 -10.82
CA THR A 39 6.98 -5.98 -9.75
C THR A 39 7.28 -7.44 -9.47
N ILE A 40 6.26 -8.29 -9.39
CA ILE A 40 6.43 -9.73 -9.16
C ILE A 40 7.20 -10.37 -10.31
N THR A 41 6.85 -10.05 -11.55
CA THR A 41 7.50 -10.59 -12.74
C THR A 41 8.99 -10.22 -12.79
N LEU A 42 9.33 -8.96 -12.49
CA LEU A 42 10.73 -8.53 -12.45
C LEU A 42 11.55 -9.33 -11.47
N ASN A 43 11.02 -9.63 -10.29
CA ASN A 43 11.72 -10.40 -9.28
C ASN A 43 11.81 -11.89 -9.63
N MET A 44 10.76 -12.44 -10.26
CA MET A 44 10.76 -13.84 -10.70
C MET A 44 11.71 -14.09 -11.87
N ASN A 45 11.95 -13.09 -12.71
CA ASN A 45 12.87 -13.17 -13.85
C ASN A 45 14.30 -12.74 -13.48
N SER A 46 14.58 -12.54 -12.20
CA SER A 46 15.90 -12.18 -11.72
C SER A 46 16.92 -13.28 -12.02
N TRP A 47 18.15 -12.89 -12.33
CA TRP A 47 19.29 -13.80 -12.47
C TRP A 47 19.69 -14.47 -11.15
N SER A 48 19.32 -13.86 -10.02
CA SER A 48 19.64 -14.37 -8.70
C SER A 48 18.59 -15.39 -8.26
N ASP A 49 19.03 -16.62 -8.00
CA ASP A 49 18.18 -17.66 -7.42
C ASP A 49 17.62 -17.22 -6.06
N HIS A 50 18.40 -16.52 -5.29
CA HIS A 50 18.02 -15.99 -3.99
C HIS A 50 16.84 -15.01 -4.10
N THR A 51 16.87 -14.12 -5.10
CA THR A 51 15.77 -13.19 -5.35
C THR A 51 14.49 -13.91 -5.77
N ARG A 52 14.62 -14.91 -6.67
CA ARG A 52 13.47 -15.70 -7.11
C ARG A 52 12.84 -16.48 -5.97
N GLU A 53 13.66 -17.07 -5.11
CA GLU A 53 13.17 -17.82 -3.96
C GLU A 53 12.44 -16.95 -2.93
N LYS A 54 12.88 -15.72 -2.76
CA LYS A 54 12.23 -14.78 -1.84
C LYS A 54 10.77 -14.53 -2.20
N VAL A 55 10.42 -14.56 -3.48
CA VAL A 55 9.05 -14.34 -3.94
C VAL A 55 8.09 -15.37 -3.36
N ARG A 56 8.57 -16.57 -3.06
CA ARG A 56 7.75 -17.63 -2.44
C ARG A 56 7.24 -17.26 -1.05
N ASP A 57 7.94 -16.35 -0.37
CA ASP A 57 7.58 -15.88 0.96
C ASP A 57 6.67 -14.63 0.91
N TRP A 58 6.27 -14.23 -0.29
CA TRP A 58 5.38 -13.09 -0.47
C TRP A 58 3.93 -13.54 -0.55
N GLU A 59 3.07 -12.75 0.01
CA GLU A 59 1.63 -12.88 -0.22
C GLU A 59 1.05 -11.51 -0.59
N ILE A 60 -0.06 -11.53 -1.30
CA ILE A 60 -0.71 -10.32 -1.77
C ILE A 60 -1.92 -10.04 -0.89
N VAL A 61 -1.99 -8.82 -0.37
CA VAL A 61 -3.16 -8.36 0.37
C VAL A 61 -3.90 -7.36 -0.49
N GLU A 62 -5.16 -7.67 -0.79
CA GLU A 62 -6.06 -6.78 -1.52
C GLU A 62 -6.89 -6.00 -0.51
N TYR A 63 -6.93 -4.70 -0.69
CA TYR A 63 -7.71 -3.80 0.14
C TYR A 63 -8.82 -3.18 -0.69
N GLU A 64 -9.97 -3.07 -0.10
CA GLU A 64 -11.11 -2.39 -0.68
C GLU A 64 -11.38 -1.11 0.10
N VAL A 65 -11.41 0.02 -0.63
CA VAL A 65 -11.72 1.32 -0.04
C VAL A 65 -13.05 1.79 -0.58
N ARG A 66 -13.98 2.10 0.32
CA ARG A 66 -15.30 2.60 -0.03
C ARG A 66 -15.51 3.98 0.54
N VAL A 67 -16.07 4.88 -0.26
CA VAL A 67 -16.55 6.14 0.25
C VAL A 67 -17.87 5.84 0.98
N LYS A 68 -17.83 5.88 2.31
CA LYS A 68 -19.00 5.64 3.14
C LYS A 68 -19.92 6.87 3.17
N GLU A 69 -19.31 8.02 3.30
CA GLU A 69 -20.02 9.28 3.44
C GLU A 69 -19.08 10.43 3.04
N VAL A 70 -19.63 11.39 2.30
CA VAL A 70 -18.90 12.63 2.01
C VAL A 70 -19.43 13.69 2.96
N LYS A 71 -18.55 14.19 3.83
CA LYS A 71 -18.87 15.23 4.80
C LYS A 71 -18.23 16.55 4.38
N GLN A 72 -18.96 17.64 4.55
CA GLN A 72 -18.37 18.94 4.40
C GLN A 72 -17.42 19.21 5.58
N LEU A 73 -16.36 19.95 5.33
CA LEU A 73 -15.37 20.25 6.36
C LEU A 73 -16.00 20.91 7.58
N VAL A 74 -16.94 21.83 7.36
CA VAL A 74 -17.62 22.54 8.43
C VAL A 74 -18.51 21.65 9.31
N ASP A 75 -18.93 20.48 8.82
CA ASP A 75 -19.74 19.52 9.58
C ASP A 75 -18.89 18.68 10.54
N VAL A 76 -17.58 18.64 10.32
CA VAL A 76 -16.66 17.80 11.08
C VAL A 76 -15.78 18.63 12.02
N ILE A 77 -15.41 19.83 11.60
CA ILE A 77 -14.50 20.72 12.33
C ILE A 77 -15.19 22.07 12.56
N ASP A 78 -15.05 22.61 13.80
CA ASP A 78 -15.52 23.93 14.12
C ASP A 78 -14.97 24.96 13.11
N PRO A 79 -15.82 25.86 12.54
CA PRO A 79 -15.38 26.87 11.58
C PRO A 79 -14.20 27.73 12.06
N LYS A 80 -14.14 28.02 13.34
CA LYS A 80 -13.00 28.79 13.91
C LYS A 80 -11.71 28.01 13.79
N LYS A 81 -11.73 26.70 14.01
CA LYS A 81 -10.55 25.84 13.85
C LYS A 81 -10.12 25.73 12.40
N ILE A 82 -11.06 25.68 11.47
CA ILE A 82 -10.76 25.69 10.04
C ILE A 82 -10.01 26.96 9.67
N PHE A 83 -10.47 28.10 10.16
CA PHE A 83 -9.85 29.38 9.91
C PHE A 83 -8.41 29.44 10.47
N GLU A 84 -8.18 28.92 11.65
CA GLU A 84 -6.86 28.82 12.24
C GLU A 84 -5.91 27.95 11.42
N LEU A 85 -6.40 26.82 10.90
CA LEU A 85 -5.60 25.92 10.05
C LEU A 85 -5.19 26.59 8.75
N LEU A 86 -6.05 27.41 8.17
CA LEU A 86 -5.78 28.10 6.91
C LEU A 86 -4.83 29.29 7.06
N LYS A 87 -4.62 29.77 8.27
CA LYS A 87 -3.67 30.85 8.56
C LYS A 87 -2.21 30.43 8.54
N LYS A 88 -1.94 29.17 8.59
CA LYS A 88 -0.56 28.66 8.64
C LYS A 88 0.12 28.63 7.28
#